data_b2d4e4ba70898f9b062672ad285a8201
#
_entry.id   b2d4e4ba70898f9b062672ad285a8201
#
_cell.length_a   1.000
_cell.length_b   1.000
_cell.length_c   1.000
_cell.angle_alpha   90.00
_cell.angle_beta   90.00
_cell.angle_gamma   90.00
#
_symmetry.space_group_name_H-M   'P 1'
#
loop_
_entity.id
_entity.type
_entity.pdbx_description
1 polymer ?
#
loop_
_entity_poly.entity_id
_entity_poly.type
_entity_poly.pdbx_seq_one_letter_code
_entity_poly.pdbx_strand_id
1 'polypeptide(L)'
;RRQRQMCIRDRRMIEREGKGAIIYLQQEGRGIGLCNKIKAYKLQDEGLDTVDANVRLGFGVDERDYGVGASIIREMGIKHMRLMTNNPLKRAGLEGYGLKIDQIVPIVIAPNEHNLRYLKTKEQRMHHTLGLDKQ
;
A
#
# COMPACT_ATOMS: atom_id res chain seq x y z
N ARG A 1 4.46 -14.69 2.26
CA ARG A 1 4.42 -15.00 0.81
C ARG A 1 3.91 -13.84 -0.05
N ARG A 2 2.83 -13.12 0.32
CA ARG A 2 2.23 -12.04 -0.52
C ARG A 2 3.12 -10.81 -0.68
N GLN A 3 3.73 -10.30 0.37
CA GLN A 3 4.65 -9.15 0.29
C GLN A 3 5.85 -9.46 -0.60
N ARG A 4 6.38 -10.69 -0.51
CA ARG A 4 7.50 -11.13 -1.35
C ARG A 4 7.15 -11.12 -2.84
N GLN A 5 5.96 -11.56 -3.21
CA GLN A 5 5.49 -11.54 -4.61
C GLN A 5 5.27 -10.11 -5.14
N MET A 6 4.73 -9.21 -4.31
CA MET A 6 4.58 -7.80 -4.67
C MET A 6 5.95 -7.17 -4.94
N CYS A 7 6.92 -7.32 -4.04
CA CYS A 7 8.27 -6.79 -4.22
C CYS A 7 8.98 -7.35 -5.47
N ILE A 8 8.78 -8.62 -5.83
CA ILE A 8 9.37 -9.21 -7.05
C ILE A 8 8.80 -8.54 -8.30
N ARG A 9 7.50 -8.30 -8.34
CA ARG A 9 6.85 -7.61 -9.47
C ARG A 9 7.32 -6.17 -9.59
N ASP A 10 7.34 -5.45 -8.48
CA ASP A 10 7.77 -4.06 -8.45
C ASP A 10 9.21 -3.92 -8.96
N ARG A 11 10.09 -4.80 -8.53
CA ARG A 11 11.48 -4.86 -9.04
C ARG A 11 11.52 -5.10 -10.55
N ARG A 12 10.75 -6.06 -11.07
CA ARG A 12 10.71 -6.35 -12.51
C ARG A 12 10.17 -5.18 -13.32
N MET A 13 9.19 -4.44 -12.80
CA MET A 13 8.66 -3.26 -13.47
C MET A 13 9.72 -2.15 -13.52
N ILE A 14 10.44 -1.91 -12.43
CA ILE A 14 11.53 -0.92 -12.36
C ILE A 14 12.70 -1.33 -13.26
N GLU A 15 13.06 -2.61 -13.29
CA GLU A 15 14.11 -3.14 -14.14
C GLU A 15 13.81 -2.92 -15.63
N ARG A 16 12.57 -3.14 -16.06
CA ARG A 16 12.13 -2.88 -17.44
C ARG A 16 12.20 -1.40 -17.82
N GLU A 17 11.96 -0.50 -16.87
CA GLU A 17 12.10 0.94 -17.05
C GLU A 17 13.55 1.42 -17.10
N GLY A 18 14.50 0.59 -16.69
CA GLY A 18 15.93 0.89 -16.68
C GLY A 18 16.40 1.76 -15.51
N LYS A 19 15.50 2.43 -14.80
CA LYS A 19 15.82 3.18 -13.56
C LYS A 19 14.63 3.28 -12.63
N GLY A 20 14.90 3.37 -11.33
CA GLY A 20 13.91 3.55 -10.29
C GLY A 20 14.44 3.14 -8.93
N ALA A 21 13.61 3.26 -7.91
CA ALA A 21 13.95 2.91 -6.53
C ALA A 21 12.79 2.20 -5.84
N ILE A 22 13.11 1.29 -4.93
CA ILE A 22 12.17 0.71 -3.98
C ILE A 22 12.59 1.13 -2.59
N ILE A 23 11.70 1.85 -1.90
CA ILE A 23 11.89 2.25 -0.52
C ILE A 23 11.01 1.34 0.33
N TYR A 24 11.66 0.48 1.12
CA TYR A 24 10.97 -0.44 2.01
C TYR A 24 10.93 0.10 3.43
N LEU A 25 9.75 0.51 3.87
CA LEU A 25 9.53 1.00 5.22
C LEU A 25 9.02 -0.14 6.12
N GLN A 26 9.66 -0.32 7.27
CA GLN A 26 9.26 -1.31 8.27
C GLN A 26 8.07 -0.81 9.10
N GLN A 27 6.90 -0.69 8.47
CA GLN A 27 5.66 -0.27 9.10
C GLN A 27 4.60 -1.38 8.96
N GLU A 28 4.84 -2.49 9.67
CA GLU A 28 4.00 -3.70 9.61
C GLU A 28 2.57 -3.39 10.06
N GLY A 29 1.60 -4.05 9.41
CA GLY A 29 0.19 -3.85 9.70
C GLY A 29 -0.30 -2.42 9.42
N ARG A 30 0.29 -1.68 8.49
CA ARG A 30 0.02 -0.25 8.24
C ARG A 30 0.32 0.63 9.44
N GLY A 31 1.41 0.37 10.14
CA GLY A 31 1.87 1.13 11.28
C GLY A 31 1.42 0.62 12.64
N ILE A 32 0.47 -0.33 12.72
CA ILE A 32 -0.03 -0.85 14.00
C ILE A 32 0.86 -1.93 14.62
N GLY A 33 1.84 -2.43 13.88
CA GLY A 33 2.76 -3.47 14.31
C GLY A 33 2.23 -4.90 14.15
N LEU A 34 3.13 -5.87 14.28
CA LEU A 34 2.79 -7.29 14.03
C LEU A 34 1.76 -7.84 15.00
N CYS A 35 1.87 -7.54 16.30
CA CYS A 35 0.96 -8.06 17.31
C CYS A 35 -0.50 -7.62 17.06
N ASN A 36 -0.70 -6.33 16.77
CA ASN A 36 -2.03 -5.82 16.49
C ASN A 36 -2.55 -6.28 15.12
N LYS A 37 -1.66 -6.49 14.15
CA LYS A 37 -2.03 -7.12 12.88
C LYS A 37 -2.59 -8.54 13.08
N ILE A 38 -2.00 -9.34 13.97
CA ILE A 38 -2.50 -10.68 14.29
C ILE A 38 -3.87 -10.59 14.99
N LYS A 39 -4.04 -9.65 15.93
CA LYS A 39 -5.34 -9.40 16.57
C LYS A 39 -6.40 -8.98 15.54
N ALA A 40 -6.04 -8.12 14.58
CA ALA A 40 -6.93 -7.73 13.50
C ALA A 40 -7.33 -8.92 12.63
N TYR A 41 -6.42 -9.85 12.34
CA TYR A 41 -6.75 -11.07 11.61
C TYR A 41 -7.77 -11.94 12.37
N LYS A 42 -7.62 -12.09 13.69
CA LYS A 42 -8.61 -12.80 14.50
C LYS A 42 -10.00 -12.18 14.39
N LEU A 43 -10.09 -10.85 14.47
CA LEU A 43 -11.36 -10.15 14.29
C LEU A 43 -11.93 -10.31 12.87
N GLN A 44 -11.08 -10.42 11.85
CA GLN A 44 -11.51 -10.71 10.48
C GLN A 44 -12.05 -12.13 10.34
N ASP A 45 -11.46 -13.11 11.03
CA ASP A 45 -11.96 -14.48 11.08
C ASP A 45 -13.35 -14.53 11.79
N GLU A 46 -13.63 -13.62 12.72
CA GLU A 46 -14.92 -13.43 13.37
C GLU A 46 -15.95 -12.68 12.50
N GLY A 47 -15.56 -12.27 11.28
CA GLY A 47 -16.47 -11.68 10.28
C GLY A 47 -16.29 -10.18 10.02
N LEU A 48 -15.44 -9.46 10.76
CA LEU A 48 -15.16 -8.06 10.49
C LEU A 48 -14.34 -7.92 9.21
N ASP A 49 -14.48 -6.77 8.54
CA ASP A 49 -13.53 -6.45 7.46
C ASP A 49 -12.24 -5.81 8.01
N THR A 50 -11.30 -5.53 7.12
CA THR A 50 -9.98 -4.98 7.50
C THR A 50 -10.10 -3.62 8.19
N VAL A 51 -11.05 -2.78 7.78
CA VAL A 51 -11.25 -1.43 8.33
C VAL A 51 -11.86 -1.53 9.72
N ASP A 52 -12.96 -2.29 9.85
CA ASP A 52 -13.67 -2.46 11.12
C ASP A 52 -12.79 -3.15 12.17
N ALA A 53 -11.97 -4.11 11.77
CA ALA A 53 -11.01 -4.77 12.66
C ALA A 53 -9.99 -3.77 13.24
N ASN A 54 -9.46 -2.85 12.42
CA ASN A 54 -8.53 -1.82 12.89
C ASN A 54 -9.22 -0.82 13.83
N VAL A 55 -10.41 -0.36 13.46
CA VAL A 55 -11.19 0.57 14.29
C VAL A 55 -11.56 -0.07 15.64
N ARG A 56 -11.93 -1.35 15.65
CA ARG A 56 -12.22 -2.11 16.90
C ARG A 56 -11.00 -2.19 17.82
N LEU A 57 -9.80 -2.19 17.28
CA LEU A 57 -8.55 -2.17 18.03
C LEU A 57 -8.10 -0.76 18.44
N GLY A 58 -8.87 0.28 18.10
CA GLY A 58 -8.57 1.67 18.41
C GLY A 58 -7.60 2.35 17.44
N PHE A 59 -7.42 1.80 16.25
CA PHE A 59 -6.54 2.36 15.22
C PHE A 59 -7.34 2.97 14.06
N GLY A 60 -6.71 3.92 13.36
CA GLY A 60 -7.22 4.42 12.09
C GLY A 60 -7.10 3.38 10.95
N VAL A 61 -7.61 3.75 9.79
CA VAL A 61 -7.57 2.91 8.58
C VAL A 61 -6.13 2.70 8.10
N ASP A 62 -5.28 3.69 8.27
CA ASP A 62 -3.87 3.66 7.87
C ASP A 62 -3.03 4.56 8.79
N GLU A 63 -2.25 3.95 9.67
CA GLU A 63 -1.39 4.63 10.65
C GLU A 63 0.06 4.80 10.14
N ARG A 64 0.31 4.64 8.84
CA ARG A 64 1.66 4.80 8.29
C ARG A 64 2.08 6.25 8.25
N ASP A 65 3.33 6.48 8.67
CA ASP A 65 4.03 7.74 8.46
C ASP A 65 4.86 7.68 7.17
N TYR A 66 4.61 8.61 6.27
CA TYR A 66 5.34 8.74 5.00
C TYR A 66 6.52 9.71 5.08
N GLY A 67 6.72 10.39 6.20
CA GLY A 67 7.77 11.41 6.37
C GLY A 67 9.18 10.85 6.19
N VAL A 68 9.46 9.69 6.80
CA VAL A 68 10.75 9.00 6.63
C VAL A 68 10.99 8.62 5.17
N GLY A 69 9.99 8.06 4.50
CA GLY A 69 10.07 7.71 3.09
C GLY A 69 10.31 8.93 2.20
N ALA A 70 9.64 10.03 2.47
CA ALA A 70 9.83 11.29 1.77
C ALA A 70 11.24 11.86 1.96
N SER A 71 11.79 11.78 3.17
CA SER A 71 13.15 12.20 3.47
C SER A 71 14.19 11.38 2.71
N ILE A 72 14.04 10.05 2.66
CA ILE A 72 14.91 9.16 1.90
C ILE A 72 14.87 9.52 0.40
N ILE A 73 13.69 9.73 -0.18
CA ILE A 73 13.53 10.13 -1.58
C ILE A 73 14.28 11.43 -1.87
N ARG A 74 14.18 12.39 -0.97
CA ARG A 74 14.82 13.69 -1.08
C ARG A 74 16.34 13.58 -1.01
N GLU A 75 16.87 12.79 -0.07
CA GLU A 75 18.30 12.49 0.06
C GLU A 75 18.87 11.79 -1.19
N MET A 76 18.07 10.96 -1.85
CA MET A 76 18.44 10.35 -3.14
C MET A 76 18.45 11.35 -4.31
N GLY A 77 18.11 12.61 -4.09
CA GLY A 77 18.05 13.64 -5.11
C GLY A 77 16.88 13.50 -6.11
N ILE A 78 15.88 12.72 -5.76
CA ILE A 78 14.70 12.49 -6.61
C ILE A 78 13.73 13.65 -6.43
N LYS A 79 13.63 14.52 -7.42
CA LYS A 79 12.74 15.70 -7.41
C LYS A 79 11.38 15.40 -8.05
N HIS A 80 11.36 14.54 -9.05
CA HIS A 80 10.17 14.14 -9.83
C HIS A 80 10.10 12.63 -9.89
N MET A 81 8.92 12.06 -9.72
CA MET A 81 8.76 10.62 -9.76
C MET A 81 7.42 10.18 -10.35
N ARG A 82 7.40 8.97 -10.87
CA ARG A 82 6.20 8.18 -11.08
C ARG A 82 6.04 7.23 -9.90
N LEU A 83 4.94 7.33 -9.18
CA LEU A 83 4.70 6.52 -7.98
C LEU A 83 3.93 5.26 -8.33
N MET A 84 4.51 4.10 -8.05
CA MET A 84 3.84 2.81 -8.19
C MET A 84 2.94 2.56 -6.98
N THR A 85 1.65 2.67 -7.15
CA THR A 85 0.66 2.42 -6.08
C THR A 85 -0.74 2.26 -6.63
N ASN A 86 -1.58 1.51 -5.90
CA ASN A 86 -3.03 1.46 -6.11
C ASN A 86 -3.78 2.30 -5.06
N ASN A 87 -3.06 2.90 -4.11
CA ASN A 87 -3.65 3.69 -3.02
C ASN A 87 -3.49 5.19 -3.29
N PRO A 88 -4.58 5.92 -3.62
CA PRO A 88 -4.52 7.36 -3.87
C PRO A 88 -4.07 8.17 -2.65
N LEU A 89 -4.38 7.73 -1.42
CA LEU A 89 -3.95 8.40 -0.19
C LEU A 89 -2.42 8.43 -0.03
N LYS A 90 -1.72 7.46 -0.62
CA LYS A 90 -0.26 7.43 -0.63
C LYS A 90 0.35 8.59 -1.41
N ARG A 91 -0.30 8.99 -2.50
CA ARG A 91 0.08 10.17 -3.27
C ARG A 91 -0.04 11.43 -2.42
N ALA A 92 -1.22 11.68 -1.85
CA ALA A 92 -1.46 12.85 -1.01
C ALA A 92 -0.51 12.91 0.19
N GLY A 93 -0.24 11.77 0.84
CA GLY A 93 0.70 11.68 1.94
C GLY A 93 2.12 12.10 1.56
N LEU A 94 2.63 11.68 0.38
CA LEU A 94 3.96 12.05 -0.08
C LEU A 94 4.03 13.49 -0.61
N GLU A 95 3.01 13.96 -1.32
CA GLU A 95 2.92 15.35 -1.80
C GLU A 95 2.88 16.34 -0.64
N GLY A 96 2.27 15.98 0.49
CA GLY A 96 2.26 16.77 1.72
C GLY A 96 3.67 17.05 2.28
N TYR A 97 4.66 16.24 1.96
CA TYR A 97 6.07 16.43 2.29
C TYR A 97 6.87 17.15 1.19
N GLY A 98 6.22 17.76 0.20
CA GLY A 98 6.86 18.55 -0.85
C GLY A 98 7.47 17.74 -1.99
N LEU A 99 7.10 16.45 -2.15
CA LEU A 99 7.53 15.65 -3.28
C LEU A 99 6.59 15.84 -4.47
N LYS A 100 7.14 15.90 -5.68
CA LYS A 100 6.36 16.03 -6.91
C LYS A 100 6.14 14.68 -7.55
N ILE A 101 4.86 14.28 -7.64
CA ILE A 101 4.45 13.03 -8.27
C ILE A 101 3.82 13.36 -9.63
N ASP A 102 4.56 13.06 -10.69
CA ASP A 102 4.13 13.36 -12.05
C ASP A 102 3.05 12.40 -12.53
N GLN A 103 3.11 11.13 -12.11
CA GLN A 103 2.18 10.10 -12.54
C GLN A 103 2.02 9.00 -11.48
N ILE A 104 0.82 8.45 -11.38
CA ILE A 104 0.56 7.21 -10.65
C ILE A 104 0.63 6.04 -11.63
N VAL A 105 1.42 5.04 -11.29
CA VAL A 105 1.51 3.78 -12.03
C VAL A 105 0.79 2.70 -11.22
N PRO A 106 -0.35 2.18 -11.69
CA PRO A 106 -1.09 1.17 -10.98
C PRO A 106 -0.34 -0.17 -11.00
N ILE A 107 -0.42 -0.90 -9.88
CA ILE A 107 0.14 -2.25 -9.75
C ILE A 107 -1.01 -3.24 -9.91
N VAL A 108 -1.20 -3.76 -11.12
CA VAL A 108 -2.26 -4.73 -11.40
C VAL A 108 -1.85 -6.10 -10.88
N ILE A 109 -2.68 -6.69 -10.01
CA ILE A 109 -2.54 -8.06 -9.52
C ILE A 109 -3.82 -8.79 -9.88
N ALA A 110 -3.69 -9.87 -10.65
CA ALA A 110 -4.83 -10.74 -10.91
C ALA A 110 -5.39 -11.28 -9.58
N PRO A 111 -6.69 -11.14 -9.32
CA PRO A 111 -7.30 -11.69 -8.12
C PRO A 111 -7.24 -13.22 -8.15
N ASN A 112 -7.15 -13.83 -6.99
CA ASN A 112 -7.30 -15.27 -6.78
C ASN A 112 -8.36 -15.53 -5.69
N GLU A 113 -8.84 -16.76 -5.57
CA GLU A 113 -9.90 -17.13 -4.63
C GLU A 113 -9.59 -16.72 -3.18
N HIS A 114 -8.32 -16.76 -2.77
CA HIS A 114 -7.90 -16.46 -1.40
C HIS A 114 -7.75 -14.96 -1.09
N ASN A 115 -7.65 -14.09 -2.11
CA ASN A 115 -7.42 -12.66 -1.91
C ASN A 115 -8.57 -11.77 -2.41
N LEU A 116 -9.55 -12.33 -3.10
CA LEU A 116 -10.62 -11.58 -3.74
C LEU A 116 -11.42 -10.74 -2.72
N ARG A 117 -11.81 -11.32 -1.57
CA ARG A 117 -12.53 -10.61 -0.51
C ARG A 117 -11.70 -9.42 0.03
N TYR A 118 -10.41 -9.64 0.27
CA TYR A 118 -9.51 -8.60 0.73
C TYR A 118 -9.30 -7.48 -0.30
N LEU A 119 -9.20 -7.83 -1.58
CA LEU A 119 -9.06 -6.86 -2.67
C LEU A 119 -10.34 -6.04 -2.85
N LYS A 120 -11.53 -6.67 -2.76
CA LYS A 120 -12.82 -5.98 -2.79
C LYS A 120 -12.96 -4.97 -1.65
N THR A 121 -12.58 -5.33 -0.42
CA THR A 121 -12.58 -4.40 0.70
C THR A 121 -11.67 -3.19 0.42
N LYS A 122 -10.49 -3.41 -0.16
CA LYS A 122 -9.59 -2.32 -0.53
C LYS A 122 -10.18 -1.40 -1.59
N GLU A 123 -10.82 -1.94 -2.60
CA GLU A 123 -11.43 -1.14 -3.66
C GLU A 123 -12.63 -0.35 -3.16
N GLN A 124 -13.55 -0.99 -2.46
CA GLN A 124 -14.80 -0.38 -2.01
C GLN A 124 -14.64 0.57 -0.82
N ARG A 125 -13.85 0.19 0.20
CA ARG A 125 -13.75 0.96 1.45
C ARG A 125 -12.47 1.80 1.58
N MET A 126 -11.46 1.54 0.78
CA MET A 126 -10.17 2.22 0.84
C MET A 126 -9.82 2.91 -0.48
N HIS A 127 -10.75 2.96 -1.41
CA HIS A 127 -10.63 3.66 -2.71
C HIS A 127 -9.39 3.24 -3.53
N HIS A 128 -8.94 1.99 -3.40
CA HIS A 128 -7.86 1.49 -4.24
C HIS A 128 -8.33 1.26 -5.67
N THR A 129 -7.51 1.61 -6.64
CA THR A 129 -7.78 1.38 -8.06
C THR A 129 -7.28 -0.02 -8.45
N LEU A 130 -8.13 -1.02 -8.36
CA LEU A 130 -7.78 -2.43 -8.62
C LEU A 130 -8.43 -2.98 -9.90
N GLY A 131 -9.51 -2.33 -10.38
CA GLY A 131 -10.21 -2.71 -11.62
C GLY A 131 -10.97 -4.03 -11.53
N LEU A 132 -11.46 -4.39 -10.34
CA LEU A 132 -12.18 -5.66 -10.10
C LEU A 132 -13.58 -5.68 -10.72
N ASP A 133 -14.17 -4.51 -10.96
CA ASP A 133 -15.53 -4.37 -11.53
C ASP A 133 -15.57 -4.51 -13.06
N LYS A 134 -14.41 -4.76 -13.69
CA LYS A 134 -14.30 -4.91 -15.16
C LYS A 134 -14.17 -6.37 -15.61
N GLN A 135 -14.43 -7.33 -14.74
CA GLN A 135 -14.42 -8.76 -15.06
C GLN A 135 -15.81 -9.37 -14.93
#